data_ac2cf139cd3e85b44dc48e49096704a5
#
_entry.id   ac2cf139cd3e85b44dc48e49096704a5
#
_cell.length_a   1.000
_cell.length_b   1.000
_cell.length_c   1.000
_cell.angle_alpha   90.00
_cell.angle_beta   90.00
_cell.angle_gamma   90.00
#
_symmetry.space_group_name_H-M   'P 1'
#
loop_
_entity.id
_entity.type
_entity.pdbx_description
1 polymer ?
#
loop_
_entity_poly.entity_id
_entity_poly.type
_entity_poly.pdbx_seq_one_letter_code
_entity_poly.pdbx_strand_id
1 'polypeptide(L)'
;MNIQEAKNIRLVDFLAGFGYKPVIQRGNSVWYKSPFRTEKEASFKVDLHKELWYDFGLGKGGDIITLAKEIYRTQDVSRVLRCIE
;
A
#
# COMPACT_ATOMS: atom_id res chain seq x y z
N MET A 1 14.35 -8.98 7.90
CA MET A 1 14.18 -8.31 6.59
C MET A 1 14.73 -6.89 6.65
N ASN A 2 15.40 -6.43 5.59
CA ASN A 2 15.86 -5.05 5.48
C ASN A 2 14.97 -4.25 4.53
N ILE A 3 15.22 -2.92 4.42
CA ILE A 3 14.40 -2.04 3.57
C ILE A 3 14.42 -2.47 2.11
N GLN A 4 15.59 -2.85 1.60
CA GLN A 4 15.74 -3.27 0.21
C GLN A 4 14.91 -4.52 -0.09
N GLU A 5 14.92 -5.48 0.80
CA GLU A 5 14.10 -6.69 0.65
C GLU A 5 12.61 -6.38 0.69
N ALA A 6 12.20 -5.48 1.60
CA ALA A 6 10.80 -5.06 1.69
C ALA A 6 10.34 -4.38 0.40
N LYS A 7 11.20 -3.56 -0.22
CA LYS A 7 10.87 -2.86 -1.46
C LYS A 7 10.73 -3.79 -2.67
N ASN A 8 11.19 -5.04 -2.57
CA ASN A 8 10.99 -6.04 -3.62
C ASN A 8 9.60 -6.68 -3.57
N ILE A 9 8.87 -6.48 -2.49
CA ILE A 9 7.51 -6.99 -2.36
C ILE A 9 6.58 -6.07 -3.17
N ARG A 10 5.75 -6.67 -4.03
CA ARG A 10 4.79 -5.89 -4.83
C ARG A 10 3.68 -5.35 -3.93
N LEU A 11 3.29 -4.09 -4.15
CA LEU A 11 2.21 -3.47 -3.37
C LEU A 11 0.90 -4.23 -3.47
N VAL A 12 0.56 -4.71 -4.67
CA VAL A 12 -0.67 -5.48 -4.87
C VAL A 12 -0.65 -6.80 -4.09
N ASP A 13 0.50 -7.44 -3.99
CA ASP A 13 0.64 -8.68 -3.22
C ASP A 13 0.55 -8.41 -1.72
N PHE A 14 1.16 -7.33 -1.27
CA PHE A 14 1.08 -6.89 0.12
C PHE A 14 -0.36 -6.62 0.54
N LEU A 15 -1.10 -5.88 -0.29
CA LEU A 15 -2.52 -5.59 -0.04
C LEU A 15 -3.38 -6.84 -0.07
N ALA A 16 -3.11 -7.76 -1.00
CA ALA A 16 -3.83 -9.03 -1.08
C ALA A 16 -3.68 -9.86 0.18
N GLY A 17 -2.50 -9.81 0.80
CA GLY A 17 -2.23 -10.49 2.07
C GLY A 17 -3.12 -10.02 3.22
N PHE A 18 -3.63 -8.78 3.14
CA PHE A 18 -4.59 -8.25 4.12
C PHE A 18 -6.05 -8.44 3.69
N GLY A 19 -6.28 -9.05 2.52
CA GLY A 19 -7.63 -9.27 2.02
C GLY A 19 -8.20 -8.11 1.20
N TYR A 20 -7.39 -7.09 0.88
CA TYR A 20 -7.84 -5.99 0.03
C TYR A 20 -7.84 -6.40 -1.43
N LYS A 21 -8.94 -6.15 -2.12
CA LYS A 21 -9.11 -6.52 -3.53
C LYS A 21 -9.28 -5.27 -4.39
N PRO A 22 -8.68 -5.26 -5.60
CA PRO A 22 -8.85 -4.13 -6.50
C PRO A 22 -10.31 -3.96 -6.92
N VAL A 23 -10.71 -2.70 -7.08
CA VAL A 23 -12.02 -2.36 -7.63
C VAL A 23 -11.94 -2.26 -9.14
N ILE A 24 -10.92 -1.57 -9.65
CA ILE A 24 -10.69 -1.34 -11.08
C ILE A 24 -9.20 -1.39 -11.37
N GLN A 25 -8.83 -1.90 -12.54
CA GLN A 25 -7.47 -1.80 -13.07
C GLN A 25 -7.52 -1.19 -14.46
N ARG A 26 -6.70 -0.18 -14.69
CA ARG A 26 -6.54 0.48 -15.99
C ARG A 26 -5.07 0.65 -16.29
N GLY A 27 -4.54 -0.14 -17.25
CA GLY A 27 -3.12 -0.13 -17.56
C GLY A 27 -2.30 -0.48 -16.32
N ASN A 28 -1.37 0.41 -15.93
CA ASN A 28 -0.53 0.24 -14.76
C ASN A 28 -1.13 0.80 -13.47
N SER A 29 -2.38 1.25 -13.50
CA SER A 29 -3.07 1.82 -12.33
C SER A 29 -4.09 0.85 -11.79
N VAL A 30 -3.96 0.50 -10.51
CA VAL A 30 -4.90 -0.38 -9.81
C VAL A 30 -5.56 0.44 -8.71
N TRP A 31 -6.88 0.48 -8.71
CA TRP A 31 -7.66 1.29 -7.77
C TRP A 31 -8.32 0.41 -6.73
N TYR A 32 -8.26 0.87 -5.47
CA TYR A 32 -8.83 0.20 -4.31
C TYR A 32 -9.68 1.18 -3.52
N LYS A 33 -10.59 0.65 -2.72
CA LYS A 33 -11.14 1.41 -1.60
C LYS A 33 -10.02 1.55 -0.58
N SER A 34 -9.93 2.71 0.07
CA SER A 34 -8.82 2.98 1.00
C SER A 34 -8.74 1.94 2.11
N PRO A 35 -7.55 1.38 2.37
CA PRO A 35 -7.36 0.48 3.52
C PRO A 35 -7.38 1.22 4.86
N PHE A 36 -7.43 2.56 4.86
CA PHE A 36 -7.34 3.37 6.07
C PHE A 36 -8.71 3.84 6.58
N ARG A 37 -9.76 3.66 5.79
CA ARG A 37 -11.11 4.11 6.15
C ARG A 37 -12.16 3.34 5.35
N THR A 38 -13.39 3.40 5.85
CA THR A 38 -14.54 2.86 5.12
C THR A 38 -15.01 3.91 4.11
N GLU A 39 -15.12 3.51 2.85
CA GLU A 39 -15.61 4.43 1.81
C GLU A 39 -16.32 3.66 0.70
N LYS A 40 -17.13 4.39 -0.09
CA LYS A 40 -17.91 3.80 -1.18
C LYS A 40 -17.19 3.85 -2.51
N GLU A 41 -16.26 4.78 -2.69
CA GLU A 41 -15.55 4.98 -3.95
C GLU A 41 -14.09 4.57 -3.82
N ALA A 42 -13.52 4.12 -4.94
CA ALA A 42 -12.11 3.78 -5.00
C ALA A 42 -11.28 5.07 -5.08
N SER A 43 -10.56 5.40 -4.02
CA SER A 43 -9.71 6.59 -3.95
C SER A 43 -8.25 6.27 -3.61
N PHE A 44 -7.90 5.01 -3.52
CA PHE A 44 -6.55 4.55 -3.26
C PHE A 44 -6.00 3.91 -4.55
N LYS A 45 -4.91 4.44 -5.06
CA LYS A 45 -4.33 4.02 -6.34
C LYS A 45 -2.94 3.43 -6.14
N VAL A 46 -2.66 2.33 -6.82
CA VAL A 46 -1.32 1.75 -6.90
C VAL A 46 -0.82 1.86 -8.33
N ASP A 47 0.38 2.40 -8.51
CA ASP A 47 1.07 2.42 -9.80
C ASP A 47 1.97 1.18 -9.87
N LEU A 48 1.61 0.24 -10.74
CA LEU A 48 2.34 -1.04 -10.87
C LEU A 48 3.75 -0.88 -11.41
N HIS A 49 3.98 0.14 -12.23
CA HIS A 49 5.29 0.39 -12.83
C HIS A 49 6.26 0.99 -11.81
N LYS A 50 5.80 2.00 -11.06
CA LYS A 50 6.62 2.71 -10.08
C LYS A 50 6.64 2.06 -8.71
N GLU A 51 5.71 1.15 -8.44
CA GLU A 51 5.47 0.55 -7.12
C GLU A 51 5.29 1.62 -6.06
N LEU A 52 4.40 2.57 -6.37
CA LEU A 52 4.01 3.66 -5.47
C LEU A 52 2.50 3.66 -5.33
N TRP A 53 2.03 4.10 -4.16
CA TRP A 53 0.61 4.26 -3.89
C TRP A 53 0.29 5.72 -3.62
N TYR A 54 -0.98 6.09 -3.81
CA TYR A 54 -1.48 7.41 -3.45
C TYR A 54 -2.94 7.30 -3.03
N ASP A 55 -3.26 7.89 -1.87
CA ASP A 55 -4.64 7.96 -1.37
C ASP A 55 -5.15 9.39 -1.59
N PHE A 56 -6.05 9.55 -2.54
CA PHE A 56 -6.57 10.87 -2.90
C PHE A 56 -7.44 11.47 -1.80
N GLY A 57 -8.05 10.65 -0.95
CA GLY A 57 -8.83 11.13 0.18
C GLY A 57 -7.97 11.70 1.30
N LEU A 58 -6.81 11.09 1.56
CA LEU A 58 -5.86 11.54 2.58
C LEU A 58 -4.86 12.56 2.05
N GLY A 59 -4.62 12.59 0.73
CA GLY A 59 -3.57 13.41 0.15
C GLY A 59 -2.17 12.91 0.48
N LYS A 60 -2.00 11.61 0.66
CA LYS A 60 -0.72 10.98 1.00
C LYS A 60 -0.40 9.86 0.04
N GLY A 61 0.90 9.58 -0.12
CA GLY A 61 1.39 8.48 -0.92
C GLY A 61 2.80 8.08 -0.55
N GLY A 62 3.33 7.07 -1.22
CA GLY A 62 4.70 6.62 -1.00
C GLY A 62 4.93 5.20 -1.49
N ASP A 63 5.92 4.54 -0.89
CA ASP A 63 6.30 3.16 -1.19
C ASP A 63 5.70 2.17 -0.19
N ILE A 64 6.13 0.91 -0.24
CA ILE A 64 5.63 -0.14 0.64
C ILE A 64 5.94 0.17 2.12
N ILE A 65 7.09 0.77 2.39
CA ILE A 65 7.46 1.11 3.78
C ILE A 65 6.49 2.16 4.33
N THR A 66 6.20 3.19 3.54
CA THR A 66 5.25 4.24 3.93
C THR A 66 3.84 3.66 4.11
N LEU A 67 3.43 2.76 3.22
CA LEU A 67 2.13 2.10 3.32
C LEU A 67 2.05 1.25 4.60
N ALA A 68 3.09 0.48 4.88
CA ALA A 68 3.12 -0.36 6.07
C ALA A 68 3.08 0.48 7.36
N LYS A 69 3.78 1.63 7.39
CA LYS A 69 3.71 2.54 8.53
C LYS A 69 2.27 2.99 8.79
N GLU A 70 1.53 3.32 7.74
CA GLU A 70 0.13 3.73 7.88
C GLU A 70 -0.77 2.58 8.33
N ILE A 71 -0.61 1.39 7.76
CA ILE A 71 -1.43 0.22 8.11
C ILE A 71 -1.16 -0.25 9.54
N TYR A 72 0.11 -0.35 9.93
CA TYR A 72 0.49 -0.80 11.27
C TYR A 72 0.48 0.33 12.31
N ARG A 73 0.24 1.56 11.87
CA ARG A 73 0.17 2.75 12.73
C ARG A 73 1.43 2.93 13.58
N THR A 74 2.58 2.87 12.93
CA THR A 74 3.88 3.05 13.58
C THR A 74 4.82 3.86 12.70
N GLN A 75 5.74 4.61 13.30
CA GLN A 75 6.80 5.31 12.58
C GLN A 75 8.15 4.58 12.72
N ASP A 76 8.18 3.48 13.45
CA ASP A 76 9.39 2.71 13.68
C ASP A 76 9.63 1.75 12.50
N VAL A 77 10.62 2.05 11.66
CA VAL A 77 10.96 1.25 10.47
C VAL A 77 11.35 -0.17 10.85
N SER A 78 12.11 -0.36 11.94
CA SER A 78 12.49 -1.70 12.39
C SER A 78 11.26 -2.55 12.72
N ARG A 79 10.26 -1.93 13.35
CA ARG A 79 9.01 -2.61 13.68
C ARG A 79 8.22 -2.95 12.43
N VAL A 80 8.17 -2.03 11.47
CA VAL A 80 7.50 -2.25 10.18
C VAL A 80 8.13 -3.44 9.46
N LEU A 81 9.45 -3.50 9.39
CA LEU A 81 10.16 -4.59 8.73
C LEU A 81 9.87 -5.95 9.37
N ARG A 82 9.76 -5.97 10.69
CA ARG A 82 9.38 -7.20 11.41
C ARG A 82 7.94 -7.62 11.12
N CYS A 83 7.03 -6.65 11.00
CA CYS A 83 5.62 -6.94 10.69
C CYS A 83 5.43 -7.45 9.27
N ILE A 84 6.25 -6.99 8.33
CA ILE A 84 6.17 -7.43 6.92
C ILE A 84 6.68 -8.87 6.76
N GLU A 85 7.65 -9.26 7.55
CA GLU A 85 8.17 -10.65 7.51
C GLU A 85 7.04 -11.69 7.74
#